data_94a6894e7cecb49e9c21a0d5fe95f491
#
_entry.id   94a6894e7cecb49e9c21a0d5fe95f491
#
_cell.length_a   1.000
_cell.length_b   1.000
_cell.length_c   1.000
_cell.angle_alpha   90.00
_cell.angle_beta   90.00
_cell.angle_gamma   90.00
#
_symmetry.space_group_name_H-M   'P 1'
#
loop_
_entity.id
_entity.type
_entity.pdbx_description
1 polymer ?
#
loop_
_entity_poly.entity_id
_entity_poly.type
_entity_poly.pdbx_seq_one_letter_code
_entity_poly.pdbx_strand_id
1 'polypeptide(L)'
;MQIVSALFVENFALRQAPGPSTRIDLTGAFFSFAAPSPVPVTIDPHLVVLIYCPLTEPGNSLLEVIFRTGPAPEDEQLARNVSPFTVEPGKFTYRLVRGELSIADYGQIFAHCRVGTGSWHLVPLTILPPVDPTTNPH
;
A
#
# COMPACT_ATOMS: atom_id res chain seq x y z
N MET A 1 -10.70 13.14 -7.56
CA MET A 1 -10.43 12.14 -6.51
C MET A 1 -9.00 12.26 -6.04
N GLN A 2 -8.78 11.97 -4.77
CA GLN A 2 -7.45 12.04 -4.21
C GLN A 2 -7.19 10.87 -3.27
N ILE A 3 -5.93 10.46 -3.22
CA ILE A 3 -5.45 9.52 -2.21
C ILE A 3 -5.25 10.33 -0.93
N VAL A 4 -5.96 9.94 0.12
CA VAL A 4 -5.86 10.60 1.43
C VAL A 4 -4.74 9.98 2.24
N SER A 5 -4.57 8.68 2.13
CA SER A 5 -3.54 7.95 2.85
C SER A 5 -3.24 6.63 2.16
N ALA A 6 -2.00 6.17 2.28
CA ALA A 6 -1.59 4.86 1.83
C ALA A 6 -0.56 4.33 2.82
N LEU A 7 -0.84 3.17 3.43
CA LEU A 7 -0.01 2.59 4.48
C LEU A 7 0.14 1.09 4.27
N PHE A 8 1.36 0.60 4.49
CA PHE A 8 1.58 -0.84 4.65
C PHE A 8 1.11 -1.25 6.04
N VAL A 9 0.30 -2.32 6.11
CA VAL A 9 -0.28 -2.81 7.36
C VAL A 9 -0.17 -4.33 7.45
N GLU A 10 -0.13 -4.84 8.68
CA GLU A 10 -0.17 -6.27 8.90
C GLU A 10 -1.58 -6.81 8.71
N ASN A 11 -2.59 -6.04 9.14
CA ASN A 11 -3.98 -6.46 9.05
C ASN A 11 -4.93 -5.25 9.06
N PHE A 12 -6.15 -5.47 8.61
CA PHE A 12 -7.20 -4.47 8.70
C PHE A 12 -8.55 -5.16 8.95
N ALA A 13 -9.50 -4.42 9.51
CA ALA A 13 -10.86 -4.90 9.72
C ALA A 13 -11.86 -3.77 9.53
N LEU A 14 -13.04 -4.12 9.03
CA LEU A 14 -14.15 -3.19 8.92
C LEU A 14 -15.12 -3.47 10.06
N ARG A 15 -15.67 -2.42 10.65
CA ARG A 15 -16.72 -2.54 11.65
C ARG A 15 -17.74 -1.42 11.51
N GLN A 16 -18.97 -1.72 11.96
CA GLN A 16 -20.04 -0.74 12.00
C GLN A 16 -19.90 0.12 13.26
N ALA A 17 -20.21 1.39 13.13
CA ALA A 17 -20.30 2.32 14.24
C ALA A 17 -21.71 2.92 14.31
N PRO A 18 -22.11 3.51 15.46
CA PRO A 18 -23.42 4.16 15.57
C PRO A 18 -23.63 5.23 14.49
N GLY A 19 -24.89 5.37 14.04
CA GLY A 19 -25.23 6.31 12.98
C GLY A 19 -24.95 5.80 11.57
N PRO A 20 -25.26 4.56 11.26
CA PRO A 20 -24.72 3.61 10.29
C PRO A 20 -23.50 4.15 9.53
N SER A 21 -22.37 4.14 10.21
CA SER A 21 -21.09 4.49 9.58
C SER A 21 -20.11 3.33 9.72
N THR A 22 -19.16 3.29 8.81
CA THR A 22 -18.14 2.23 8.79
C THR A 22 -16.83 2.78 9.32
N ARG A 23 -16.15 1.98 10.12
CA ARG A 23 -14.79 2.24 10.60
C ARG A 23 -13.85 1.23 9.99
N ILE A 24 -12.63 1.69 9.72
CA ILE A 24 -11.53 0.82 9.30
C ILE A 24 -10.52 0.79 10.43
N ASP A 25 -10.29 -0.39 10.98
CA ASP A 25 -9.28 -0.60 12.00
C ASP A 25 -8.04 -1.15 11.32
N LEU A 26 -6.91 -0.45 11.45
CA LEU A 26 -5.64 -0.86 10.89
C LEU A 26 -4.75 -1.37 12.02
N THR A 27 -4.17 -2.54 11.82
CA THR A 27 -3.29 -3.16 12.82
C THR A 27 -1.89 -3.28 12.23
N GLY A 28 -0.89 -2.80 13.00
CA GLY A 28 0.50 -2.96 12.63
C GLY A 28 0.86 -2.22 11.34
N ALA A 29 0.59 -0.92 11.28
CA ALA A 29 1.15 -0.10 10.18
C ALA A 29 2.67 -0.11 10.31
N PHE A 30 3.38 -0.43 9.22
CA PHE A 30 4.82 -0.57 9.28
C PHE A 30 5.51 0.19 8.15
N PHE A 31 6.73 0.62 8.42
CA PHE A 31 7.56 1.41 7.52
C PHE A 31 8.85 0.70 7.18
N SER A 32 9.15 -0.34 7.93
CA SER A 32 10.26 -1.26 7.68
C SER A 32 9.81 -2.68 8.00
N PHE A 33 10.50 -3.64 7.43
CA PHE A 33 10.05 -5.03 7.49
C PHE A 33 11.28 -5.93 7.32
N ALA A 34 11.47 -6.85 8.25
CA ALA A 34 12.55 -7.84 8.14
C ALA A 34 12.16 -8.93 7.16
N ALA A 35 13.02 -9.18 6.18
CA ALA A 35 12.79 -10.25 5.21
C ALA A 35 12.70 -11.61 5.92
N PRO A 36 11.80 -12.49 5.47
CA PRO A 36 11.64 -13.81 6.11
C PRO A 36 12.83 -14.73 5.89
N SER A 37 13.63 -14.47 4.88
CA SER A 37 14.85 -15.23 4.57
C SER A 37 15.81 -14.31 3.83
N PRO A 38 17.10 -14.68 3.68
CA PRO A 38 18.06 -13.86 2.94
C PRO A 38 17.63 -13.63 1.49
N VAL A 39 17.99 -12.46 0.94
CA VAL A 39 17.74 -12.13 -0.47
C VAL A 39 18.54 -13.08 -1.39
N PRO A 40 18.00 -13.42 -2.58
CA PRO A 40 16.72 -13.00 -3.11
C PRO A 40 15.54 -13.68 -2.39
N VAL A 41 14.49 -12.92 -2.17
CA VAL A 41 13.33 -13.41 -1.42
C VAL A 41 12.05 -12.82 -2.01
N THR A 42 10.95 -13.56 -1.93
CA THR A 42 9.62 -13.05 -2.31
C THR A 42 8.86 -12.64 -1.06
N ILE A 43 8.31 -11.44 -1.07
CA ILE A 43 7.48 -10.89 0.01
C ILE A 43 6.12 -10.49 -0.54
N ASP A 44 5.12 -10.39 0.33
CA ASP A 44 3.75 -10.03 -0.07
C ASP A 44 3.13 -8.99 0.88
N PRO A 45 3.70 -7.79 0.96
CA PRO A 45 3.17 -6.77 1.85
C PRO A 45 1.77 -6.32 1.42
N HIS A 46 0.95 -5.94 2.38
CA HIS A 46 -0.40 -5.42 2.15
C HIS A 46 -0.38 -3.90 2.28
N LEU A 47 -0.89 -3.23 1.25
CA LEU A 47 -1.01 -1.78 1.21
C LEU A 47 -2.48 -1.40 1.25
N VAL A 48 -2.87 -0.58 2.22
CA VAL A 48 -4.22 -0.01 2.29
C VAL A 48 -4.18 1.40 1.76
N VAL A 49 -4.99 1.68 0.74
CA VAL A 49 -5.09 3.00 0.13
C VAL A 49 -6.48 3.56 0.41
N LEU A 50 -6.54 4.73 1.02
CA LEU A 50 -7.78 5.46 1.32
C LEU A 50 -7.97 6.56 0.29
N ILE A 51 -9.14 6.60 -0.33
CA ILE A 51 -9.44 7.50 -1.44
C ILE A 51 -10.70 8.30 -1.11
N TYR A 52 -10.63 9.61 -1.36
CA TYR A 52 -11.77 10.52 -1.22
C TYR A 52 -12.27 10.95 -2.59
N CYS A 53 -13.59 10.90 -2.79
CA CYS A 53 -14.23 11.40 -3.99
C CYS A 53 -14.97 12.70 -3.67
N PRO A 54 -14.54 13.86 -4.24
CA PRO A 54 -15.27 15.11 -4.06
C PRO A 54 -16.69 15.03 -4.61
N LEU A 55 -17.58 15.85 -4.06
CA LEU A 55 -18.98 15.93 -4.52
C LEU A 55 -19.10 16.31 -6.00
N THR A 56 -18.11 16.99 -6.55
CA THR A 56 -18.14 17.53 -7.92
C THR A 56 -17.55 16.56 -8.95
N GLU A 57 -17.10 15.39 -8.54
CA GLU A 57 -16.46 14.42 -9.43
C GLU A 57 -17.28 13.14 -9.54
N PRO A 58 -17.23 12.45 -10.70
CA PRO A 58 -17.85 11.13 -10.82
C PRO A 58 -17.09 10.11 -9.97
N GLY A 59 -17.81 9.11 -9.47
CA GLY A 59 -17.28 8.14 -8.53
C GLY A 59 -16.63 6.91 -9.13
N ASN A 60 -16.43 6.86 -10.44
CA ASN A 60 -15.80 5.72 -11.12
C ASN A 60 -14.38 6.06 -11.49
N SER A 61 -13.43 5.23 -11.10
CA SER A 61 -12.02 5.42 -11.45
C SER A 61 -11.23 4.13 -11.30
N LEU A 62 -9.93 4.25 -11.47
CA LEU A 62 -8.97 3.15 -11.32
C LEU A 62 -7.91 3.55 -10.32
N LEU A 63 -7.55 2.63 -9.43
CA LEU A 63 -6.33 2.77 -8.64
C LEU A 63 -5.23 1.98 -9.33
N GLU A 64 -4.13 2.64 -9.64
CA GLU A 64 -2.92 2.00 -10.15
C GLU A 64 -1.85 2.05 -9.08
N VAL A 65 -1.26 0.89 -8.77
CA VAL A 65 -0.14 0.79 -7.84
C VAL A 65 0.99 0.07 -8.54
N ILE A 66 2.14 0.71 -8.63
CA ILE A 66 3.35 0.13 -9.20
C ILE A 66 4.40 0.08 -8.10
N PHE A 67 4.88 -1.11 -7.78
CA PHE A 67 5.98 -1.28 -6.83
C PHE A 67 7.28 -1.21 -7.61
N ARG A 68 8.17 -0.29 -7.21
CA ARG A 68 9.46 -0.07 -7.86
C ARG A 68 10.60 -0.11 -6.85
N THR A 69 11.79 -0.30 -7.36
CA THR A 69 13.01 -0.31 -6.53
C THR A 69 13.41 1.08 -6.05
N GLY A 70 12.82 2.14 -6.58
CA GLY A 70 13.15 3.51 -6.20
C GLY A 70 12.00 4.47 -6.44
N PRO A 71 12.19 5.77 -6.14
CA PRO A 71 11.14 6.78 -6.22
C PRO A 71 10.90 7.31 -7.64
N ALA A 72 11.79 7.05 -8.58
CA ALA A 72 11.68 7.58 -9.93
C ALA A 72 10.78 6.70 -10.80
N PRO A 73 10.06 7.28 -11.77
CA PRO A 73 9.18 6.51 -12.66
C PRO A 73 9.94 5.54 -13.57
N GLU A 74 11.22 5.75 -13.79
CA GLU A 74 12.08 4.86 -14.57
C GLU A 74 12.73 3.74 -13.74
N ASP A 75 12.60 3.76 -12.42
CA ASP A 75 13.15 2.72 -11.58
C ASP A 75 12.47 1.38 -11.85
N GLU A 76 13.21 0.30 -11.64
CA GLU A 76 12.76 -1.05 -11.96
C GLU A 76 11.39 -1.37 -11.34
N GLN A 77 10.47 -1.85 -12.17
CA GLN A 77 9.17 -2.28 -11.72
C GLN A 77 9.23 -3.70 -11.17
N LEU A 78 8.76 -3.87 -9.94
CA LEU A 78 8.68 -5.18 -9.29
C LEU A 78 7.32 -5.83 -9.49
N ALA A 79 6.25 -5.03 -9.48
CA ALA A 79 4.90 -5.50 -9.69
C ALA A 79 3.98 -4.33 -10.03
N ARG A 80 2.84 -4.62 -10.62
CA ARG A 80 1.82 -3.62 -10.97
C ARG A 80 0.43 -4.18 -10.69
N ASN A 81 -0.41 -3.36 -10.07
CA ASN A 81 -1.79 -3.70 -9.79
C ASN A 81 -2.69 -2.57 -10.28
N VAL A 82 -3.76 -2.92 -10.99
CA VAL A 82 -4.78 -1.96 -11.41
C VAL A 82 -6.12 -2.45 -10.90
N SER A 83 -6.78 -1.61 -10.11
CA SER A 83 -8.03 -1.95 -9.45
C SER A 83 -9.10 -0.93 -9.78
N PRO A 84 -10.11 -1.29 -10.60
CA PRO A 84 -11.25 -0.40 -10.81
C PRO A 84 -12.11 -0.34 -9.53
N PHE A 85 -12.69 0.83 -9.30
CA PHE A 85 -13.55 1.01 -8.13
C PHE A 85 -14.64 2.05 -8.40
N THR A 86 -15.68 1.99 -7.58
CA THR A 86 -16.77 2.95 -7.56
C THR A 86 -16.94 3.46 -6.15
N VAL A 87 -17.08 4.78 -6.01
CA VAL A 87 -17.37 5.43 -4.74
C VAL A 87 -18.43 6.49 -4.96
N GLU A 88 -19.33 6.64 -4.01
CA GLU A 88 -20.35 7.68 -4.06
C GLU A 88 -19.69 9.06 -3.84
N PRO A 89 -20.00 10.08 -4.70
CA PRO A 89 -19.43 11.40 -4.52
C PRO A 89 -19.63 11.94 -3.09
N GLY A 90 -18.61 12.58 -2.55
CA GLY A 90 -18.59 13.07 -1.17
C GLY A 90 -18.19 12.04 -0.14
N LYS A 91 -17.90 10.82 -0.54
CA LYS A 91 -17.55 9.73 0.38
C LYS A 91 -16.13 9.22 0.16
N PHE A 92 -15.69 8.37 1.09
CA PHE A 92 -14.42 7.67 1.03
C PHE A 92 -14.62 6.24 0.58
N THR A 93 -13.59 5.68 -0.02
CA THR A 93 -13.47 4.25 -0.23
C THR A 93 -12.07 3.81 0.13
N TYR A 94 -11.84 2.51 0.16
CA TYR A 94 -10.52 1.95 0.39
C TYR A 94 -10.24 0.87 -0.64
N ARG A 95 -8.94 0.60 -0.83
CA ARG A 95 -8.48 -0.54 -1.61
C ARG A 95 -7.37 -1.23 -0.85
N LEU A 96 -7.45 -2.54 -0.75
CA LEU A 96 -6.36 -3.35 -0.26
C LEU A 96 -5.58 -3.87 -1.45
N VAL A 97 -4.31 -3.50 -1.52
CA VAL A 97 -3.43 -3.92 -2.61
C VAL A 97 -2.37 -4.83 -2.03
N ARG A 98 -2.29 -6.05 -2.56
CA ARG A 98 -1.31 -7.03 -2.16
C ARG A 98 -0.31 -7.19 -3.29
N GLY A 99 0.95 -6.86 -3.01
CA GLY A 99 2.03 -7.04 -3.97
C GLY A 99 2.77 -8.34 -3.70
N GLU A 100 3.05 -9.10 -4.74
CA GLU A 100 3.98 -10.21 -4.66
C GLU A 100 5.28 -9.75 -5.27
N LEU A 101 6.29 -9.53 -4.44
CA LEU A 101 7.51 -8.82 -4.82
C LEU A 101 8.73 -9.70 -4.66
N SER A 102 9.50 -9.84 -5.75
CA SER A 102 10.80 -10.51 -5.71
C SER A 102 11.87 -9.48 -5.38
N ILE A 103 12.48 -9.61 -4.23
CA ILE A 103 13.46 -8.67 -3.70
C ILE A 103 14.87 -9.22 -3.89
N ALA A 104 15.69 -8.52 -4.65
CA ALA A 104 17.08 -8.91 -4.91
C ALA A 104 18.05 -8.38 -3.86
N ASP A 105 17.77 -7.19 -3.32
CA ASP A 105 18.65 -6.49 -2.38
C ASP A 105 17.86 -5.88 -1.23
N TYR A 106 18.52 -5.69 -0.09
CA TYR A 106 17.94 -4.94 1.02
C TYR A 106 17.92 -3.45 0.70
N GLY A 107 17.15 -2.69 1.45
CA GLY A 107 17.00 -1.27 1.28
C GLY A 107 15.56 -0.89 0.97
N GLN A 108 15.35 0.26 0.36
CA GLN A 108 14.00 0.75 0.15
C GLN A 108 13.40 0.27 -1.17
N ILE A 109 12.09 -0.03 -1.11
CA ILE A 109 11.23 -0.13 -2.28
C ILE A 109 10.13 0.93 -2.13
N PHE A 110 9.47 1.27 -3.22
CA PHE A 110 8.45 2.31 -3.23
C PHE A 110 7.18 1.83 -3.93
N ALA A 111 6.04 2.03 -3.27
CA ALA A 111 4.75 1.89 -3.94
C ALA A 111 4.41 3.24 -4.57
N HIS A 112 4.21 3.24 -5.89
CA HIS A 112 3.77 4.41 -6.64
C HIS A 112 2.27 4.26 -6.88
N CYS A 113 1.47 5.09 -6.23
CA CYS A 113 0.01 4.98 -6.26
C CYS A 113 -0.59 6.19 -6.95
N ARG A 114 -1.57 5.98 -7.84
CA ARG A 114 -2.38 7.08 -8.38
C ARG A 114 -3.80 6.63 -8.66
N VAL A 115 -4.71 7.59 -8.63
CA VAL A 115 -6.09 7.40 -9.05
C VAL A 115 -6.27 8.05 -10.42
N GLY A 116 -6.74 7.26 -11.39
CA GLY A 116 -6.92 7.74 -12.77
C GLY A 116 -5.61 8.23 -13.36
N THR A 117 -5.59 9.48 -13.82
CA THR A 117 -4.41 10.13 -14.40
C THR A 117 -3.84 11.19 -13.45
N GLY A 118 -4.18 11.11 -12.16
CA GLY A 118 -3.72 12.06 -11.16
C GLY A 118 -2.25 11.94 -10.80
N SER A 119 -1.84 12.68 -9.79
CA SER A 119 -0.46 12.67 -9.29
C SER A 119 -0.14 11.35 -8.61
N TRP A 120 1.13 10.96 -8.71
CA TRP A 120 1.64 9.79 -8.01
C TRP A 120 1.87 10.10 -6.53
N HIS A 121 1.43 9.18 -5.68
CA HIS A 121 1.67 9.20 -4.24
C HIS A 121 2.66 8.09 -3.93
N LEU A 122 3.81 8.44 -3.34
CA LEU A 122 4.89 7.49 -3.08
C LEU A 122 4.85 7.01 -1.64
N VAL A 123 4.95 5.69 -1.46
CA VAL A 123 4.99 5.08 -0.12
C VAL A 123 6.26 4.23 -0.02
N PRO A 124 7.27 4.68 0.73
CA PRO A 124 8.50 3.91 0.90
C PRO A 124 8.31 2.78 1.91
N LEU A 125 9.04 1.70 1.70
CA LEU A 125 9.13 0.57 2.62
C LEU A 125 10.58 0.12 2.66
N THR A 126 11.16 0.08 3.85
CA THR A 126 12.54 -0.38 4.05
C THR A 126 12.56 -1.89 4.31
N ILE A 127 13.27 -2.61 3.48
CA ILE A 127 13.46 -4.06 3.63
C ILE A 127 14.77 -4.30 4.37
N LEU A 128 14.67 -4.93 5.52
CA LEU A 128 15.79 -5.22 6.40
C LEU A 128 16.23 -6.68 6.27
N PRO A 129 17.49 -7.00 6.62
CA PRO A 129 17.93 -8.39 6.68
C PRO A 129 17.07 -9.21 7.66
N PRO A 130 16.99 -10.53 7.47
CA PRO A 130 16.28 -11.41 8.40
C PRO A 130 16.81 -11.26 9.82
N VAL A 131 15.92 -11.44 10.80
CA VAL A 131 16.33 -11.51 12.20
C VAL A 131 17.10 -12.78 12.43
N ASP A 132 18.31 -12.69 12.98
CA ASP A 132 19.10 -13.86 13.35
C ASP A 132 18.52 -14.47 14.62
N PRO A 133 18.02 -15.71 14.60
CA PRO A 133 17.42 -16.32 15.79
C PRO A 133 18.43 -16.55 16.92
N THR A 134 19.74 -16.50 16.65
CA THR A 134 20.77 -16.60 17.68
C THR A 134 21.08 -15.26 18.31
N THR A 135 20.63 -14.17 17.71
CA THR A 135 20.77 -12.82 18.23
C THR A 135 19.50 -12.43 18.93
N ASN A 136 19.56 -12.33 20.24
CA ASN A 136 18.39 -12.00 21.01
C ASN A 136 18.34 -10.51 21.29
N PRO A 137 17.42 -9.77 20.70
CA PRO A 137 17.43 -8.31 20.73
C PRO A 137 16.88 -7.66 21.98
N HIS A 138 16.50 -8.40 23.01
CA HIS A 138 15.92 -7.72 24.18
C HIS A 138 16.82 -7.09 25.16
#